data_01f38360a8d910cde9dd7c284578aeb0
#
_entry.id   01f38360a8d910cde9dd7c284578aeb0
#
_cell.length_a   1.000
_cell.length_b   1.000
_cell.length_c   1.000
_cell.angle_alpha   90.00
_cell.angle_beta   90.00
_cell.angle_gamma   90.00
#
_symmetry.space_group_name_H-M   'P 1'
#
loop_
_entity.id
_entity.type
_entity.pdbx_description
1 polymer ?
#
loop_
_entity_poly.entity_id
_entity_poly.type
_entity_poly.pdbx_seq_one_letter_code
_entity_poly.pdbx_strand_id
1 'polypeptide(L)'
;MKKRKFLSLVIVLATVIVAAILGGIYYEYIPRVLVDDTQTLKENHIWQFDLFVLGNRNVNITVSTAQYLVYVTFWYQQNLAATTYLINKPVTNTTQAGFLVSVQQSGTYYLNVQKTEQYGETVTTVVNVEVTS
;
A
#
# COMPACT_ATOMS: atom_id res chain seq x y z
N MET A 1 21.14 2.62 50.53
CA MET A 1 21.06 1.54 49.51
C MET A 1 19.68 1.44 48.84
N LYS A 2 18.58 1.54 49.56
CA LYS A 2 17.23 1.51 48.94
C LYS A 2 16.98 2.65 47.92
N LYS A 3 17.49 3.86 48.18
CA LYS A 3 17.36 5.02 47.27
C LYS A 3 18.09 4.83 45.94
N ARG A 4 19.24 4.15 45.94
CA ARG A 4 20.00 3.90 44.70
C ARG A 4 19.29 2.88 43.78
N LYS A 5 18.71 1.83 44.40
CA LYS A 5 17.92 0.84 43.64
C LYS A 5 16.65 1.44 43.05
N PHE A 6 15.99 2.30 43.79
CA PHE A 6 14.80 3.01 43.36
C PHE A 6 15.13 3.96 42.19
N LEU A 7 16.21 4.75 42.31
CA LEU A 7 16.64 5.66 41.27
C LEU A 7 17.03 4.91 39.97
N SER A 8 17.72 3.77 40.11
CA SER A 8 18.06 2.91 38.98
C SER A 8 16.81 2.38 38.26
N LEU A 9 15.81 1.95 39.03
CA LEU A 9 14.55 1.48 38.45
C LEU A 9 13.80 2.58 37.70
N VAL A 10 13.76 3.80 38.26
CA VAL A 10 13.11 4.96 37.63
C VAL A 10 13.82 5.33 36.29
N ILE A 11 15.14 5.30 36.28
CA ILE A 11 15.92 5.58 35.06
C ILE A 11 15.63 4.53 33.99
N VAL A 12 15.62 3.26 34.32
CA VAL A 12 15.31 2.17 33.37
C VAL A 12 13.89 2.33 32.82
N LEU A 13 12.92 2.61 33.68
CA LEU A 13 11.53 2.78 33.25
C LEU A 13 11.38 3.99 32.32
N ALA A 14 12.01 5.11 32.63
CA ALA A 14 11.99 6.31 31.79
C ALA A 14 12.63 6.03 30.42
N THR A 15 13.73 5.29 30.38
CA THR A 15 14.39 4.91 29.13
C THR A 15 13.50 4.04 28.25
N VAL A 16 12.81 3.06 28.83
CA VAL A 16 11.86 2.20 28.11
C VAL A 16 10.70 3.00 27.54
N ILE A 17 10.14 3.93 28.29
CA ILE A 17 9.03 4.77 27.83
C ILE A 17 9.48 5.67 26.66
N VAL A 18 10.63 6.31 26.77
CA VAL A 18 11.19 7.15 25.70
C VAL A 18 11.45 6.32 24.43
N ALA A 19 12.04 5.14 24.58
CA ALA A 19 12.29 4.25 23.46
C ALA A 19 10.97 3.80 22.78
N ALA A 20 9.92 3.53 23.54
CA ALA A 20 8.62 3.16 23.01
C ALA A 20 7.97 4.32 22.24
N ILE A 21 8.05 5.56 22.76
CA ILE A 21 7.53 6.75 22.09
C ILE A 21 8.29 7.01 20.79
N LEU A 22 9.62 6.99 20.80
CA LEU A 22 10.44 7.20 19.61
C LEU A 22 10.22 6.11 18.57
N GLY A 23 10.09 4.86 18.99
CA GLY A 23 9.76 3.73 18.13
C GLY A 23 8.38 3.89 17.48
N GLY A 24 7.39 4.37 18.21
CA GLY A 24 6.05 4.66 17.70
C GLY A 24 6.07 5.78 16.66
N ILE A 25 6.78 6.87 16.91
CA ILE A 25 6.95 7.98 15.96
C ILE A 25 7.68 7.49 14.71
N TYR A 26 8.75 6.76 14.87
CA TYR A 26 9.51 6.16 13.75
C TYR A 26 8.61 5.27 12.89
N TYR A 27 7.82 4.39 13.51
CA TYR A 27 6.89 3.49 12.83
C TYR A 27 5.83 4.25 12.04
N GLU A 28 5.34 5.38 12.55
CA GLU A 28 4.26 6.17 11.95
C GLU A 28 4.71 7.02 10.77
N TYR A 29 5.93 7.55 10.80
CA TYR A 29 6.41 8.53 9.81
C TYR A 29 7.34 7.96 8.73
N ILE A 30 7.83 6.73 8.88
CA ILE A 30 8.69 6.14 7.84
C ILE A 30 7.83 5.51 6.74
N PRO A 31 8.13 5.82 5.47
CA PRO A 31 7.50 5.17 4.33
C PRO A 31 7.71 3.66 4.38
N ARG A 32 6.64 2.92 4.14
CA ARG A 32 6.67 1.46 4.08
C ARG A 32 6.42 1.00 2.67
N VAL A 33 7.19 0.03 2.24
CA VAL A 33 6.88 -0.73 1.05
C VAL A 33 5.81 -1.76 1.41
N LEU A 34 4.61 -1.60 0.88
CA LEU A 34 3.49 -2.52 1.08
C LEU A 34 3.49 -3.62 0.03
N VAL A 35 3.82 -3.27 -1.21
CA VAL A 35 3.92 -4.19 -2.34
C VAL A 35 5.09 -3.77 -3.22
N ASP A 36 5.87 -4.73 -3.65
CA ASP A 36 6.85 -4.60 -4.72
C ASP A 36 6.95 -5.96 -5.41
N ASP A 37 6.16 -6.13 -6.46
CA ASP A 37 6.02 -7.42 -7.12
C ASP A 37 5.79 -7.27 -8.62
N THR A 38 6.11 -8.33 -9.35
CA THR A 38 5.97 -8.40 -10.81
C THR A 38 5.25 -9.68 -11.20
N GLN A 39 4.26 -9.56 -12.06
CA GLN A 39 3.51 -10.70 -12.56
C GLN A 39 3.20 -10.56 -14.06
N THR A 40 3.09 -11.68 -14.73
CA THR A 40 2.58 -11.76 -16.09
C THR A 40 1.08 -11.96 -16.05
N LEU A 41 0.33 -11.02 -16.64
CA LEU A 41 -1.13 -11.06 -16.68
C LEU A 41 -1.63 -11.48 -18.07
N LYS A 42 -2.57 -12.40 -18.08
CA LYS A 42 -3.41 -12.75 -19.24
C LYS A 42 -4.66 -11.86 -19.25
N GLU A 43 -5.36 -11.83 -20.39
CA GLU A 43 -6.65 -11.17 -20.47
C GLU A 43 -7.63 -11.63 -19.41
N ASN A 44 -8.42 -10.68 -18.89
CA ASN A 44 -9.39 -10.88 -17.82
C ASN A 44 -8.79 -11.39 -16.50
N HIS A 45 -7.49 -11.47 -16.41
CA HIS A 45 -6.84 -11.84 -15.17
C HIS A 45 -6.81 -10.63 -14.23
N ILE A 46 -7.36 -10.80 -13.03
CA ILE A 46 -7.33 -9.78 -12.00
C ILE A 46 -6.24 -10.14 -11.00
N TRP A 47 -5.31 -9.21 -10.80
CA TRP A 47 -4.30 -9.31 -9.76
C TRP A 47 -4.68 -8.38 -8.62
N GLN A 48 -5.08 -8.96 -7.49
CA GLN A 48 -5.59 -8.22 -6.34
C GLN A 48 -4.61 -8.27 -5.18
N PHE A 49 -4.41 -7.12 -4.57
CA PHE A 49 -3.68 -6.96 -3.32
C PHE A 49 -4.61 -6.45 -2.24
N ASP A 50 -4.55 -7.06 -1.06
CA ASP A 50 -5.22 -6.61 0.14
C ASP A 50 -4.19 -5.87 1.00
N LEU A 51 -4.40 -4.58 1.21
CA LEU A 51 -3.44 -3.69 1.85
C LEU A 51 -4.04 -3.09 3.11
N PHE A 52 -3.37 -3.25 4.24
CA PHE A 52 -3.72 -2.51 5.44
C PHE A 52 -2.97 -1.18 5.45
N VAL A 53 -3.72 -0.08 5.48
CA VAL A 53 -3.19 1.28 5.45
C VAL A 53 -3.65 2.05 6.67
N LEU A 54 -2.72 2.75 7.32
CA LEU A 54 -3.03 3.67 8.40
C LEU A 54 -3.61 4.97 7.85
N GLY A 55 -4.59 5.53 8.54
CA GLY A 55 -5.21 6.80 8.15
C GLY A 55 -4.26 8.00 8.21
N ASN A 56 -4.65 9.07 7.55
CA ASN A 56 -3.88 10.31 7.39
C ASN A 56 -2.51 10.10 6.74
N ARG A 57 -2.42 9.14 5.82
CA ARG A 57 -1.21 8.88 5.03
C ARG A 57 -1.47 9.02 3.54
N ASN A 58 -0.42 9.38 2.83
CA ASN A 58 -0.41 9.32 1.38
C ASN A 58 0.11 7.95 0.94
N VAL A 59 -0.67 7.29 0.10
CA VAL A 59 -0.29 6.03 -0.53
C VAL A 59 0.19 6.34 -1.94
N ASN A 60 1.39 5.93 -2.27
CA ASN A 60 1.94 6.05 -3.61
C ASN A 60 1.90 4.69 -4.30
N ILE A 61 1.17 4.61 -5.40
CA ILE A 61 1.00 3.42 -6.21
C ILE A 61 1.68 3.65 -7.55
N THR A 62 2.66 2.83 -7.87
CA THR A 62 3.35 2.86 -9.15
C THR A 62 3.08 1.56 -9.89
N VAL A 63 2.56 1.68 -11.11
CA VAL A 63 2.28 0.55 -11.99
C VAL A 63 3.04 0.73 -13.29
N SER A 64 3.82 -0.28 -13.64
CA SER A 64 4.58 -0.34 -14.90
C SER A 64 4.07 -1.49 -15.73
N THR A 65 3.78 -1.24 -17.01
CA THR A 65 3.34 -2.27 -17.95
C THR A 65 4.17 -2.21 -19.23
N ALA A 66 4.53 -3.37 -19.77
CA ALA A 66 5.45 -3.45 -20.90
C ALA A 66 4.82 -3.03 -22.24
N GLN A 67 3.56 -3.39 -22.52
CA GLN A 67 2.98 -3.21 -23.85
C GLN A 67 1.50 -2.87 -23.88
N TYR A 68 0.67 -3.40 -23.00
CA TYR A 68 -0.78 -3.38 -23.16
C TYR A 68 -1.50 -2.60 -22.06
N LEU A 69 -2.75 -2.27 -22.35
CA LEU A 69 -3.62 -1.58 -21.42
C LEU A 69 -3.90 -2.43 -20.17
N VAL A 70 -3.65 -1.83 -19.03
CA VAL A 70 -3.97 -2.37 -17.72
C VAL A 70 -4.91 -1.41 -17.01
N TYR A 71 -5.92 -1.93 -16.38
CA TYR A 71 -6.86 -1.13 -15.60
C TYR A 71 -6.52 -1.23 -14.12
N VAL A 72 -6.32 -0.09 -13.47
CA VAL A 72 -5.94 0.00 -12.06
C VAL A 72 -7.12 0.54 -11.26
N THR A 73 -7.52 -0.21 -10.25
CA THR A 73 -8.59 0.16 -9.32
C THR A 73 -8.08 0.08 -7.90
N PHE A 74 -8.23 1.15 -7.14
CA PHE A 74 -7.90 1.20 -5.72
C PHE A 74 -9.14 1.64 -4.95
N TRP A 75 -9.60 0.80 -4.02
CA TRP A 75 -10.88 0.99 -3.37
C TRP A 75 -10.91 0.45 -1.95
N TYR A 76 -11.90 0.89 -1.19
CA TYR A 76 -12.22 0.33 0.12
C TYR A 76 -13.73 0.20 0.30
N GLN A 77 -14.14 -0.65 1.23
CA GLN A 77 -15.53 -0.87 1.55
C GLN A 77 -15.84 -0.26 2.92
N GLN A 78 -16.71 0.75 2.94
CA GLN A 78 -17.13 1.40 4.19
C GLN A 78 -18.08 0.51 5.00
N ASN A 79 -18.97 -0.19 4.31
CA ASN A 79 -19.90 -1.16 4.88
C ASN A 79 -20.32 -2.15 3.78
N LEU A 80 -21.17 -3.12 4.10
CA LEU A 80 -21.61 -4.13 3.13
C LEU A 80 -22.33 -3.56 1.89
N ALA A 81 -22.79 -2.32 1.95
CA ALA A 81 -23.58 -1.69 0.88
C ALA A 81 -22.82 -0.61 0.10
N ALA A 82 -21.65 -0.14 0.57
CA ALA A 82 -20.97 1.00 -0.04
C ALA A 82 -19.49 0.71 -0.29
N THR A 83 -19.09 0.78 -1.56
CA THR A 83 -17.71 0.73 -2.02
C THR A 83 -17.27 2.11 -2.49
N THR A 84 -16.13 2.58 -2.02
CA THR A 84 -15.55 3.84 -2.45
C THR A 84 -14.30 3.60 -3.27
N TYR A 85 -14.29 4.07 -4.52
CA TYR A 85 -13.16 3.99 -5.42
C TYR A 85 -12.30 5.25 -5.30
N LEU A 86 -11.04 5.08 -4.97
CA LEU A 86 -10.06 6.16 -4.89
C LEU A 86 -9.31 6.33 -6.20
N ILE A 87 -9.05 5.25 -6.90
CA ILE A 87 -8.48 5.22 -8.25
C ILE A 87 -9.30 4.26 -9.09
N ASN A 88 -9.59 4.67 -10.33
CA ASN A 88 -10.23 3.84 -11.33
C ASN A 88 -9.77 4.36 -12.72
N LYS A 89 -8.58 3.95 -13.14
CA LYS A 89 -7.94 4.51 -14.33
C LYS A 89 -7.22 3.45 -15.17
N PRO A 90 -7.24 3.61 -16.50
CA PRO A 90 -6.40 2.80 -17.38
C PRO A 90 -4.94 3.29 -17.36
N VAL A 91 -4.02 2.34 -17.49
CA VAL A 91 -2.59 2.58 -17.70
C VAL A 91 -2.22 1.99 -19.06
N THR A 92 -1.81 2.84 -19.99
CA THR A 92 -1.51 2.43 -21.35
C THR A 92 -0.05 2.67 -21.68
N ASN A 93 0.61 1.70 -22.31
CA ASN A 93 1.92 1.81 -22.96
C ASN A 93 2.95 2.70 -22.26
N THR A 94 2.83 2.87 -20.96
CA THR A 94 3.78 3.65 -20.18
C THR A 94 4.73 2.72 -19.46
N THR A 95 5.98 3.08 -19.44
CA THR A 95 6.97 2.39 -18.61
C THR A 95 6.68 2.54 -17.14
N GLN A 96 5.90 3.58 -16.76
CA GLN A 96 5.57 3.83 -15.36
C GLN A 96 4.40 4.82 -15.25
N ALA A 97 3.40 4.47 -14.45
CA ALA A 97 2.34 5.38 -14.03
C ALA A 97 2.28 5.44 -12.51
N GLY A 98 2.32 6.64 -11.96
CA GLY A 98 2.27 6.89 -10.53
C GLY A 98 0.93 7.52 -10.11
N PHE A 99 0.37 7.02 -9.00
CA PHE A 99 -0.83 7.54 -8.39
C PHE A 99 -0.55 7.86 -6.92
N LEU A 100 -0.81 9.11 -6.54
CA LEU A 100 -0.73 9.53 -5.13
C LEU A 100 -2.13 9.65 -4.57
N VAL A 101 -2.45 8.89 -3.54
CA VAL A 101 -3.77 8.84 -2.92
C VAL A 101 -3.67 9.21 -1.45
N SER A 102 -4.49 10.16 -1.02
CA SER A 102 -4.62 10.49 0.40
C SER A 102 -5.65 9.58 1.06
N VAL A 103 -5.21 8.81 2.04
CA VAL A 103 -6.05 7.89 2.80
C VAL A 103 -6.43 8.55 4.12
N GLN A 104 -7.73 8.71 4.35
CA GLN A 104 -8.28 9.37 5.55
C GLN A 104 -8.47 8.40 6.73
N GLN A 105 -8.84 7.17 6.44
CA GLN A 105 -9.20 6.18 7.45
C GLN A 105 -8.26 4.99 7.42
N SER A 106 -7.89 4.50 8.60
CA SER A 106 -7.18 3.22 8.71
C SER A 106 -8.10 2.07 8.36
N GLY A 107 -7.59 1.11 7.64
CA GLY A 107 -8.35 -0.08 7.28
C GLY A 107 -7.74 -0.87 6.13
N THR A 108 -8.49 -1.83 5.64
CA THR A 108 -8.10 -2.64 4.49
C THR A 108 -8.54 -1.97 3.20
N TYR A 109 -7.59 -1.77 2.32
CA TYR A 109 -7.77 -1.25 0.97
C TYR A 109 -7.42 -2.33 -0.04
N TYR A 110 -8.07 -2.28 -1.19
CA TYR A 110 -7.89 -3.28 -2.24
C TYR A 110 -7.34 -2.60 -3.49
N LEU A 111 -6.26 -3.15 -4.01
CA LEU A 111 -5.68 -2.74 -5.28
C LEU A 111 -5.87 -3.86 -6.29
N ASN A 112 -6.59 -3.57 -7.35
CA ASN A 112 -6.80 -4.49 -8.46
C ASN A 112 -6.08 -3.97 -9.69
N VAL A 113 -5.35 -4.87 -10.34
CA VAL A 113 -4.73 -4.63 -11.64
C VAL A 113 -5.24 -5.68 -12.60
N GLN A 114 -5.91 -5.24 -13.67
CA GLN A 114 -6.54 -6.11 -14.64
C GLN A 114 -6.09 -5.76 -16.05
N LYS A 115 -5.67 -6.77 -16.80
CA LYS A 115 -5.45 -6.62 -18.24
C LYS A 115 -6.78 -6.66 -18.97
N THR A 116 -7.01 -5.69 -19.87
CA THR A 116 -8.26 -5.61 -20.63
C THR A 116 -8.27 -6.49 -21.88
N GLU A 117 -9.48 -6.81 -22.38
CA GLU A 117 -9.71 -7.70 -23.53
C GLU A 117 -9.43 -7.04 -24.89
N GLN A 118 -8.28 -6.44 -25.11
CA GLN A 118 -8.04 -5.78 -26.40
C GLN A 118 -7.43 -6.65 -27.48
N TYR A 119 -6.80 -7.77 -27.12
CA TYR A 119 -5.90 -8.46 -28.05
C TYR A 119 -6.01 -10.00 -28.07
N GLY A 120 -7.03 -10.57 -27.41
CA GLY A 120 -7.22 -12.03 -27.32
C GLY A 120 -6.55 -12.68 -26.12
N GLU A 121 -7.06 -13.82 -25.68
CA GLU A 121 -6.69 -14.51 -24.43
C GLU A 121 -5.24 -15.01 -24.38
N THR A 122 -4.59 -15.13 -25.53
CA THR A 122 -3.21 -15.61 -25.62
C THR A 122 -2.17 -14.52 -25.39
N VAL A 123 -2.59 -13.26 -25.39
CA VAL A 123 -1.68 -12.13 -25.23
C VAL A 123 -1.47 -11.84 -23.74
N THR A 124 -0.21 -11.80 -23.33
CA THR A 124 0.17 -11.52 -21.96
C THR A 124 0.96 -10.22 -21.86
N THR A 125 0.91 -9.58 -20.71
CA THR A 125 1.77 -8.44 -20.38
C THR A 125 2.43 -8.62 -19.03
N VAL A 126 3.67 -8.16 -18.90
CA VAL A 126 4.37 -8.14 -17.63
C VAL A 126 4.04 -6.84 -16.91
N VAL A 127 3.57 -6.94 -15.68
CA VAL A 127 3.17 -5.80 -14.85
C VAL A 127 3.98 -5.80 -13.57
N ASN A 128 4.61 -4.68 -13.26
CA ASN A 128 5.23 -4.42 -11.97
C ASN A 128 4.35 -3.47 -11.17
N VAL A 129 4.12 -3.78 -9.90
CA VAL A 129 3.35 -2.95 -8.97
C VAL A 129 4.21 -2.67 -7.75
N GLU A 130 4.34 -1.40 -7.43
CA GLU A 130 4.99 -0.93 -6.22
C GLU A 130 4.03 -0.02 -5.45
N VAL A 131 3.82 -0.32 -4.16
CA VAL A 131 2.96 0.47 -3.27
C VAL A 131 3.74 0.84 -2.03
N THR A 132 3.80 2.13 -1.74
CA THR A 132 4.42 2.68 -0.53
C THR A 132 3.43 3.55 0.24
N SER A 133 3.56 3.58 1.52
CA SER A 133 2.73 4.44 2.38
C SER A 133 3.52 5.19 3.44
#